data_846f50a2be0b9488432de2b711551b7e
#
_entry.id   846f50a2be0b9488432de2b711551b7e
#
_cell.length_a   1.000
_cell.length_b   1.000
_cell.length_c   1.000
_cell.angle_alpha   90.00
_cell.angle_beta   90.00
_cell.angle_gamma   90.00
#
_symmetry.space_group_name_H-M   'P 1'
#
loop_
_entity.id
_entity.type
_entity.pdbx_description
1 polymer ?
#
loop_
_entity_poly.entity_id
_entity_poly.type
_entity_poly.pdbx_seq_one_letter_code
_entity_poly.pdbx_strand_id
1 'polypeptide(L)'
;MNPSSPSRNPLLATILSLFIPGAGQLYLRDRPRGLAIFITAIVSAILIYWAQDNFRMAVTGGTKMALWALLGCFLVWNIVDAYRRARHQASSDLIGLLLPVLIIYIIGWQVTDVRLDRLVTRFGNALKIWNDVIHPDLFTQDAAGNWQPSENFGYIFGSIANKPASGWLVRLGLVQQDALVPTFQAGKIIETIALGLLSTIFSTILAVPLSFLAARNIMSRVRGGTVIYYAMRTLLNIVRAVDTLIWGLIVVLWVGLGSFAGVIALTIHSVAALGKLFSEEVEHIDPGPIEAVTATGANLLQTIRYAVIPQIVPPFLAYTLLRWDINMRSATIVGFVAGGGIGFFVVESLRKAAYNQYAAALWAVAIVVMIVDYVSAKWRERIMVGTTQVSSEPPRPVYKSLRTWFYLIVGTAAFIYFWQLCEINLTDLLNPAPTFGQLVRSFLSFNLEPEVTDAVVRQMLITIFQALLATTLGALVAIPFSFLAARNLTGRSRLSIWIYYLTRGMFNLLRSIEAILYVAIFFYWVSFGNFAGMLALAVTSFGLIGKLFSEAIENIDPGPLEAITATGATR
;
A
#
# COMPACT_ATOMS: atom_id res chain seq x y z
N MET A 1 -21.14 2.80 -36.07
CA MET A 1 -20.73 1.83 -37.10
C MET A 1 -21.08 2.41 -38.47
N ASN A 2 -20.10 2.60 -39.35
CA ASN A 2 -20.30 3.19 -40.68
C ASN A 2 -20.91 2.12 -41.62
N PRO A 3 -22.07 2.32 -42.22
CA PRO A 3 -22.83 1.28 -42.95
C PRO A 3 -22.31 0.93 -44.36
N SER A 4 -21.12 1.35 -44.75
CA SER A 4 -20.59 1.19 -46.14
C SER A 4 -19.29 0.36 -46.25
N SER A 5 -18.98 -0.51 -45.31
CA SER A 5 -17.85 -1.44 -45.48
C SER A 5 -18.31 -2.65 -46.32
N PRO A 6 -17.59 -3.03 -47.40
CA PRO A 6 -17.96 -4.20 -48.23
C PRO A 6 -18.02 -5.47 -47.33
N SER A 7 -19.09 -6.25 -47.51
CA SER A 7 -19.30 -7.51 -46.80
C SER A 7 -18.13 -8.45 -47.07
N ARG A 8 -17.25 -8.63 -46.08
CA ARG A 8 -16.12 -9.55 -46.22
C ARG A 8 -16.60 -10.99 -46.07
N ASN A 9 -15.98 -11.88 -46.80
CA ASN A 9 -16.40 -13.28 -46.85
C ASN A 9 -16.33 -13.96 -45.46
N PRO A 10 -17.47 -14.38 -44.87
CA PRO A 10 -17.52 -15.03 -43.57
C PRO A 10 -16.70 -16.31 -43.48
N LEU A 11 -16.69 -17.10 -44.55
CA LEU A 11 -15.93 -18.35 -44.61
C LEU A 11 -14.43 -18.08 -44.52
N LEU A 12 -13.94 -17.05 -45.22
CA LEU A 12 -12.52 -16.71 -45.19
C LEU A 12 -12.08 -16.23 -43.81
N ALA A 13 -12.90 -15.40 -43.12
CA ALA A 13 -12.65 -14.97 -41.74
C ALA A 13 -12.58 -16.17 -40.78
N THR A 14 -13.48 -17.15 -40.97
CA THR A 14 -13.53 -18.38 -40.15
C THR A 14 -12.29 -19.24 -40.37
N ILE A 15 -11.89 -19.48 -41.64
CA ILE A 15 -10.72 -20.26 -41.97
C ILE A 15 -9.44 -19.62 -41.43
N LEU A 16 -9.29 -18.30 -41.57
CA LEU A 16 -8.13 -17.59 -41.01
C LEU A 16 -8.06 -17.71 -39.48
N SER A 17 -9.20 -17.64 -38.79
CA SER A 17 -9.26 -17.82 -37.31
C SER A 17 -9.02 -19.27 -36.86
N LEU A 18 -9.22 -20.25 -37.73
CA LEU A 18 -8.91 -21.65 -37.43
C LEU A 18 -7.40 -21.91 -37.39
N PHE A 19 -6.64 -21.31 -38.31
CA PHE A 19 -5.18 -21.50 -38.36
C PHE A 19 -4.43 -20.57 -37.39
N ILE A 20 -4.86 -19.32 -37.29
CA ILE A 20 -4.22 -18.34 -36.42
C ILE A 20 -5.32 -17.64 -35.60
N PRO A 21 -5.35 -17.82 -34.27
CA PRO A 21 -6.32 -17.14 -33.43
C PRO A 21 -6.29 -15.62 -33.64
N GLY A 22 -7.46 -15.00 -33.81
CA GLY A 22 -7.56 -13.55 -34.04
C GLY A 22 -7.35 -13.10 -35.50
N ALA A 23 -6.86 -13.95 -36.44
CA ALA A 23 -6.59 -13.55 -37.81
C ALA A 23 -7.87 -13.20 -38.59
N GLY A 24 -8.99 -13.87 -38.32
CA GLY A 24 -10.28 -13.52 -38.89
C GLY A 24 -10.76 -12.14 -38.50
N GLN A 25 -10.60 -11.76 -37.26
CA GLN A 25 -10.94 -10.41 -36.74
C GLN A 25 -10.00 -9.36 -37.36
N LEU A 26 -8.70 -9.67 -37.51
CA LEU A 26 -7.76 -8.79 -38.23
C LEU A 26 -8.17 -8.60 -39.70
N TYR A 27 -8.57 -9.68 -40.36
CA TYR A 27 -9.11 -9.62 -41.73
C TYR A 27 -10.37 -8.71 -41.79
N LEU A 28 -11.24 -8.75 -40.77
CA LEU A 28 -12.41 -7.91 -40.66
C LEU A 28 -12.08 -6.45 -40.29
N ARG A 29 -10.81 -6.06 -40.14
CA ARG A 29 -10.28 -4.75 -39.72
C ARG A 29 -10.54 -4.40 -38.25
N ASP A 30 -10.95 -5.35 -37.41
CA ASP A 30 -11.01 -5.19 -35.96
C ASP A 30 -9.65 -5.55 -35.35
N ARG A 31 -8.67 -4.66 -35.59
CA ARG A 31 -7.27 -4.87 -35.19
C ARG A 31 -7.07 -5.08 -33.69
N PRO A 32 -7.65 -4.23 -32.78
CA PRO A 32 -7.40 -4.39 -31.35
C PRO A 32 -7.93 -5.73 -30.84
N ARG A 33 -9.10 -6.16 -31.33
CA ARG A 33 -9.69 -7.44 -30.93
C ARG A 33 -8.89 -8.65 -31.45
N GLY A 34 -8.50 -8.63 -32.72
CA GLY A 34 -7.73 -9.70 -33.31
C GLY A 34 -6.38 -9.90 -32.62
N LEU A 35 -5.68 -8.81 -32.31
CA LEU A 35 -4.44 -8.85 -31.52
C LEU A 35 -4.67 -9.34 -30.09
N ALA A 36 -5.73 -8.87 -29.42
CA ALA A 36 -6.06 -9.31 -28.08
C ALA A 36 -6.31 -10.83 -28.02
N ILE A 37 -7.10 -11.37 -28.95
CA ILE A 37 -7.37 -12.81 -29.04
C ILE A 37 -6.09 -13.60 -29.31
N PHE A 38 -5.24 -13.12 -30.21
CA PHE A 38 -3.95 -13.77 -30.53
C PHE A 38 -3.03 -13.84 -29.33
N ILE A 39 -2.82 -12.69 -28.65
CA ILE A 39 -1.98 -12.61 -27.46
C ILE A 39 -2.54 -13.50 -26.34
N THR A 40 -3.85 -13.45 -26.11
CA THR A 40 -4.52 -14.25 -25.07
C THR A 40 -4.36 -15.75 -25.33
N ALA A 41 -4.51 -16.20 -26.57
CA ALA A 41 -4.31 -17.61 -26.93
C ALA A 41 -2.88 -18.09 -26.65
N ILE A 42 -1.89 -17.29 -27.07
CA ILE A 42 -0.46 -17.62 -26.88
C ILE A 42 -0.12 -17.61 -25.38
N VAL A 43 -0.48 -16.55 -24.66
CA VAL A 43 -0.20 -16.44 -23.23
C VAL A 43 -0.86 -17.59 -22.45
N SER A 44 -2.11 -17.93 -22.77
CA SER A 44 -2.80 -19.06 -22.13
C SER A 44 -2.10 -20.39 -22.41
N ALA A 45 -1.65 -20.63 -23.64
CA ALA A 45 -0.93 -21.85 -24.00
C ALA A 45 0.43 -21.94 -23.27
N ILE A 46 1.18 -20.83 -23.24
CA ILE A 46 2.47 -20.76 -22.53
C ILE A 46 2.27 -21.00 -21.02
N LEU A 47 1.27 -20.38 -20.42
CA LEU A 47 0.97 -20.55 -18.98
C LEU A 47 0.55 -21.99 -18.66
N ILE A 48 -0.26 -22.62 -19.51
CA ILE A 48 -0.65 -24.04 -19.34
C ILE A 48 0.59 -24.93 -19.42
N TYR A 49 1.45 -24.73 -20.43
CA TYR A 49 2.67 -25.50 -20.60
C TYR A 49 3.62 -25.34 -19.41
N TRP A 50 3.89 -24.08 -19.02
CA TRP A 50 4.72 -23.73 -17.85
C TRP A 50 4.19 -24.36 -16.56
N ALA A 51 2.88 -24.26 -16.30
CA ALA A 51 2.28 -24.84 -15.11
C ALA A 51 2.39 -26.36 -15.06
N GLN A 52 2.31 -27.03 -16.22
CA GLN A 52 2.47 -28.48 -16.32
C GLN A 52 3.91 -28.93 -16.04
N ASP A 53 4.89 -28.16 -16.47
CA ASP A 53 6.30 -28.49 -16.31
C ASP A 53 6.78 -28.23 -14.89
N ASN A 54 6.47 -27.06 -14.35
CA ASN A 54 6.95 -26.61 -13.03
C ASN A 54 6.16 -27.16 -11.84
N PHE A 55 4.89 -27.58 -12.03
CA PHE A 55 4.01 -28.05 -10.96
C PHE A 55 3.48 -29.46 -11.24
N ARG A 56 4.31 -30.33 -11.78
CA ARG A 56 3.94 -31.73 -12.13
C ARG A 56 3.23 -32.50 -11.01
N MET A 57 3.57 -32.22 -9.74
CA MET A 57 2.94 -32.89 -8.60
C MET A 57 1.59 -32.28 -8.20
N ALA A 58 1.35 -31.01 -8.50
CA ALA A 58 0.13 -30.29 -8.10
C ALA A 58 -0.99 -30.42 -9.14
N VAL A 59 -0.65 -30.55 -10.43
CA VAL A 59 -1.64 -30.65 -11.52
C VAL A 59 -1.98 -32.10 -11.79
N THR A 60 -3.14 -32.56 -11.31
CA THR A 60 -3.66 -33.90 -11.60
C THR A 60 -3.96 -34.08 -13.09
N GLY A 61 -3.96 -35.32 -13.59
CA GLY A 61 -4.26 -35.58 -14.99
C GLY A 61 -5.58 -35.00 -15.49
N GLY A 62 -6.61 -34.99 -14.65
CA GLY A 62 -7.90 -34.33 -14.91
C GLY A 62 -7.81 -32.82 -15.08
N THR A 63 -7.02 -32.14 -14.23
CA THR A 63 -6.81 -30.69 -14.33
C THR A 63 -6.08 -30.31 -15.62
N LYS A 64 -5.08 -31.09 -16.03
CA LYS A 64 -4.38 -30.87 -17.30
C LYS A 64 -5.34 -30.95 -18.49
N MET A 65 -6.17 -31.98 -18.51
CA MET A 65 -7.16 -32.17 -19.56
C MET A 65 -8.19 -31.05 -19.59
N ALA A 66 -8.64 -30.58 -18.41
CA ALA A 66 -9.56 -29.46 -18.29
C ALA A 66 -8.98 -28.14 -18.81
N LEU A 67 -7.71 -27.84 -18.51
CA LEU A 67 -7.03 -26.62 -18.99
C LEU A 67 -6.92 -26.61 -20.53
N TRP A 68 -6.49 -27.73 -21.15
CA TRP A 68 -6.42 -27.82 -22.59
C TRP A 68 -7.79 -27.81 -23.26
N ALA A 69 -8.82 -28.42 -22.61
CA ALA A 69 -10.19 -28.34 -23.09
C ALA A 69 -10.74 -26.89 -23.04
N LEU A 70 -10.46 -26.13 -22.00
CA LEU A 70 -10.84 -24.70 -21.90
C LEU A 70 -10.17 -23.86 -22.98
N LEU A 71 -8.88 -24.09 -23.24
CA LEU A 71 -8.20 -23.43 -24.35
C LEU A 71 -8.81 -23.82 -25.70
N GLY A 72 -9.15 -25.12 -25.91
CA GLY A 72 -9.88 -25.58 -27.08
C GLY A 72 -11.24 -24.87 -27.24
N CYS A 73 -12.01 -24.76 -26.17
CA CYS A 73 -13.28 -24.01 -26.15
C CYS A 73 -13.08 -22.52 -26.51
N PHE A 74 -12.01 -21.90 -26.04
CA PHE A 74 -11.67 -20.53 -26.41
C PHE A 74 -11.33 -20.40 -27.89
N LEU A 75 -10.59 -21.35 -28.47
CA LEU A 75 -10.28 -21.35 -29.91
C LEU A 75 -11.54 -21.59 -30.76
N VAL A 76 -12.44 -22.47 -30.33
CA VAL A 76 -13.74 -22.69 -31.01
C VAL A 76 -14.60 -21.41 -30.91
N TRP A 77 -14.64 -20.77 -29.73
CA TRP A 77 -15.33 -19.49 -29.59
C TRP A 77 -14.76 -18.42 -30.54
N ASN A 78 -13.44 -18.30 -30.65
CA ASN A 78 -12.79 -17.38 -31.59
C ASN A 78 -13.23 -17.58 -33.05
N ILE A 79 -13.36 -18.83 -33.49
CA ILE A 79 -13.84 -19.19 -34.83
C ILE A 79 -15.30 -18.72 -35.02
N VAL A 80 -16.17 -19.00 -34.04
CA VAL A 80 -17.58 -18.60 -34.05
C VAL A 80 -17.72 -17.08 -34.02
N ASP A 81 -16.89 -16.37 -33.21
CA ASP A 81 -16.87 -14.92 -33.14
C ASP A 81 -16.51 -14.28 -34.48
N ALA A 82 -15.47 -14.78 -35.17
CA ALA A 82 -15.08 -14.33 -36.50
C ALA A 82 -16.21 -14.51 -37.53
N TYR A 83 -16.90 -15.66 -37.53
CA TYR A 83 -18.03 -15.92 -38.39
C TYR A 83 -19.23 -15.00 -38.13
N ARG A 84 -19.67 -14.86 -36.87
CA ARG A 84 -20.79 -14.00 -36.49
C ARG A 84 -20.55 -12.54 -36.83
N ARG A 85 -19.35 -12.04 -36.53
CA ARG A 85 -18.97 -10.65 -36.84
C ARG A 85 -18.93 -10.37 -38.33
N ALA A 86 -18.45 -11.33 -39.13
CA ALA A 86 -18.49 -11.23 -40.58
C ALA A 86 -19.93 -11.14 -41.14
N ARG A 87 -20.91 -11.67 -40.41
CA ARG A 87 -22.34 -11.60 -40.72
C ARG A 87 -23.06 -10.42 -39.99
N HIS A 88 -22.33 -9.52 -39.37
CA HIS A 88 -22.87 -8.40 -38.55
C HIS A 88 -23.83 -8.85 -37.42
N GLN A 89 -23.67 -10.11 -36.94
CA GLN A 89 -24.45 -10.64 -35.82
C GLN A 89 -23.75 -10.31 -34.48
N ALA A 90 -24.54 -10.14 -33.41
CA ALA A 90 -23.99 -9.96 -32.07
C ALA A 90 -23.17 -11.18 -31.64
N SER A 91 -21.97 -10.95 -31.15
CA SER A 91 -21.10 -11.96 -30.56
C SER A 91 -21.08 -11.82 -29.05
N SER A 92 -21.03 -12.97 -28.34
CA SER A 92 -20.95 -12.96 -26.88
C SER A 92 -19.53 -12.66 -26.44
N ASP A 93 -19.23 -11.39 -26.17
CA ASP A 93 -17.91 -10.94 -25.68
C ASP A 93 -17.59 -11.55 -24.31
N LEU A 94 -18.63 -11.85 -23.52
CA LEU A 94 -18.51 -12.43 -22.19
C LEU A 94 -17.84 -13.81 -22.19
N ILE A 95 -18.18 -14.69 -23.12
CA ILE A 95 -17.57 -16.04 -23.21
C ILE A 95 -16.09 -15.94 -23.55
N GLY A 96 -15.72 -15.06 -24.48
CA GLY A 96 -14.33 -14.81 -24.85
C GLY A 96 -13.47 -14.26 -23.73
N LEU A 97 -14.07 -13.57 -22.77
CA LEU A 97 -13.39 -13.08 -21.58
C LEU A 97 -13.32 -14.16 -20.47
N LEU A 98 -14.42 -14.88 -20.23
CA LEU A 98 -14.52 -15.84 -19.14
C LEU A 98 -13.60 -17.05 -19.30
N LEU A 99 -13.43 -17.58 -20.51
CA LEU A 99 -12.62 -18.78 -20.75
C LEU A 99 -11.13 -18.58 -20.38
N PRO A 100 -10.42 -17.53 -20.84
CA PRO A 100 -9.05 -17.26 -20.40
C PRO A 100 -8.95 -16.96 -18.90
N VAL A 101 -9.93 -16.24 -18.36
CA VAL A 101 -9.97 -15.94 -16.92
C VAL A 101 -10.05 -17.24 -16.13
N LEU A 102 -10.90 -18.19 -16.50
CA LEU A 102 -10.97 -19.52 -15.86
C LEU A 102 -9.65 -20.27 -15.92
N ILE A 103 -8.95 -20.23 -17.06
CA ILE A 103 -7.61 -20.84 -17.18
C ILE A 103 -6.65 -20.24 -16.16
N ILE A 104 -6.60 -18.90 -16.08
CA ILE A 104 -5.73 -18.16 -15.14
C ILE A 104 -6.06 -18.54 -13.69
N TYR A 105 -7.35 -18.60 -13.33
CA TYR A 105 -7.76 -18.94 -11.96
C TYR A 105 -7.48 -20.40 -11.59
N ILE A 106 -7.69 -21.34 -12.50
CA ILE A 106 -7.36 -22.75 -12.26
C ILE A 106 -5.86 -22.94 -12.07
N ILE A 107 -5.04 -22.30 -12.92
CA ILE A 107 -3.58 -22.33 -12.77
C ILE A 107 -3.19 -21.68 -11.44
N GLY A 108 -3.70 -20.48 -11.15
CA GLY A 108 -3.43 -19.76 -9.91
C GLY A 108 -3.76 -20.58 -8.67
N TRP A 109 -4.91 -21.27 -8.67
CA TRP A 109 -5.33 -22.16 -7.59
C TRP A 109 -4.32 -23.26 -7.30
N GLN A 110 -3.82 -23.90 -8.36
CA GLN A 110 -2.83 -24.99 -8.25
C GLN A 110 -1.45 -24.46 -7.83
N VAL A 111 -1.00 -23.37 -8.44
CA VAL A 111 0.30 -22.74 -8.19
C VAL A 111 0.40 -22.18 -6.76
N THR A 112 -0.70 -21.65 -6.25
CA THR A 112 -0.78 -21.12 -4.87
C THR A 112 -0.98 -22.22 -3.82
N ASP A 113 -1.17 -23.49 -4.23
CA ASP A 113 -1.47 -24.65 -3.36
C ASP A 113 -2.66 -24.36 -2.42
N VAL A 114 -3.78 -23.88 -2.99
CA VAL A 114 -4.97 -23.55 -2.21
C VAL A 114 -5.57 -24.82 -1.62
N ARG A 115 -5.53 -24.95 -0.31
CA ARG A 115 -5.97 -26.12 0.47
C ARG A 115 -7.12 -25.76 1.40
N LEU A 116 -8.34 -25.74 0.87
CA LEU A 116 -9.53 -25.46 1.67
C LEU A 116 -9.78 -26.49 2.77
N ASP A 117 -9.34 -27.74 2.56
CA ASP A 117 -9.37 -28.80 3.57
C ASP A 117 -8.64 -28.40 4.85
N ARG A 118 -7.51 -27.68 4.74
CA ARG A 118 -6.74 -27.21 5.90
C ARG A 118 -7.48 -26.19 6.76
N LEU A 119 -8.37 -25.40 6.17
CA LEU A 119 -9.19 -24.45 6.95
C LEU A 119 -10.11 -25.18 7.93
N VAL A 120 -10.63 -26.33 7.52
CA VAL A 120 -11.55 -27.14 8.33
C VAL A 120 -10.78 -28.08 9.26
N THR A 121 -9.84 -28.86 8.71
CA THR A 121 -9.10 -29.88 9.51
C THR A 121 -8.23 -29.28 10.58
N ARG A 122 -7.75 -28.03 10.39
CA ARG A 122 -6.90 -27.30 11.35
C ARG A 122 -7.65 -26.18 12.07
N PHE A 123 -8.97 -26.21 12.10
CA PHE A 123 -9.79 -25.18 12.76
C PHE A 123 -9.47 -25.05 14.26
N GLY A 124 -9.06 -26.14 14.91
CA GLY A 124 -8.59 -26.09 16.31
C GLY A 124 -7.37 -25.16 16.52
N ASN A 125 -6.48 -25.04 15.52
CA ASN A 125 -5.35 -24.09 15.59
C ASN A 125 -5.85 -22.64 15.45
N ALA A 126 -6.85 -22.41 14.58
CA ALA A 126 -7.47 -21.09 14.45
C ALA A 126 -8.12 -20.64 15.76
N LEU A 127 -8.80 -21.54 16.48
CA LEU A 127 -9.40 -21.23 17.78
C LEU A 127 -8.34 -20.88 18.84
N LYS A 128 -7.20 -21.56 18.85
CA LYS A 128 -6.11 -21.27 19.78
C LYS A 128 -5.55 -19.87 19.54
N ILE A 129 -5.15 -19.57 18.30
CA ILE A 129 -4.60 -18.24 18.00
C ILE A 129 -5.64 -17.14 18.19
N TRP A 130 -6.92 -17.42 17.93
CA TRP A 130 -8.00 -16.48 18.17
C TRP A 130 -8.16 -16.18 19.66
N ASN A 131 -8.03 -17.20 20.52
CA ASN A 131 -8.01 -17.01 21.96
C ASN A 131 -6.84 -16.14 22.40
N ASP A 132 -5.64 -16.38 21.87
CA ASP A 132 -4.44 -15.58 22.19
C ASP A 132 -4.60 -14.12 21.69
N VAL A 133 -5.24 -13.90 20.52
CA VAL A 133 -5.51 -12.56 19.98
C VAL A 133 -6.52 -11.78 20.83
N ILE A 134 -7.51 -12.46 21.40
CA ILE A 134 -8.51 -11.84 22.31
C ILE A 134 -7.94 -11.59 23.70
N HIS A 135 -6.95 -12.38 24.13
CA HIS A 135 -6.29 -12.24 25.44
C HIS A 135 -4.83 -11.79 25.27
N PRO A 136 -4.59 -10.56 24.79
CA PRO A 136 -3.24 -10.04 24.61
C PRO A 136 -2.55 -9.88 25.96
N ASP A 137 -1.25 -10.19 26.01
CA ASP A 137 -0.43 -10.05 27.22
C ASP A 137 -0.05 -8.58 27.48
N LEU A 138 -1.06 -7.80 27.86
CA LEU A 138 -0.92 -6.39 28.27
C LEU A 138 -1.13 -6.21 29.77
N PHE A 139 -1.95 -7.06 30.39
CA PHE A 139 -2.28 -6.99 31.79
C PHE A 139 -2.19 -8.40 32.42
N THR A 140 -1.64 -8.47 33.61
CA THR A 140 -1.54 -9.70 34.42
C THR A 140 -2.23 -9.49 35.76
N GLN A 141 -2.74 -10.56 36.36
CA GLN A 141 -3.26 -10.50 37.73
C GLN A 141 -2.14 -10.79 38.73
N ASP A 142 -2.04 -9.98 39.76
CA ASP A 142 -1.16 -10.25 40.89
C ASP A 142 -1.70 -11.40 41.79
N ALA A 143 -0.93 -11.80 42.79
CA ALA A 143 -1.35 -12.84 43.73
C ALA A 143 -2.62 -12.47 44.55
N ALA A 144 -2.98 -11.21 44.60
CA ALA A 144 -4.19 -10.70 45.27
C ALA A 144 -5.39 -10.57 44.30
N GLY A 145 -5.22 -10.94 43.01
CA GLY A 145 -6.26 -10.86 41.99
C GLY A 145 -6.43 -9.48 41.35
N ASN A 146 -5.58 -8.50 41.65
CA ASN A 146 -5.63 -7.17 41.04
C ASN A 146 -4.97 -7.16 39.67
N TRP A 147 -5.59 -6.44 38.72
CA TRP A 147 -5.02 -6.27 37.41
C TRP A 147 -3.85 -5.25 37.43
N GLN A 148 -2.70 -5.69 36.96
CA GLN A 148 -1.50 -4.86 36.82
C GLN A 148 -1.00 -4.91 35.36
N PRO A 149 -0.38 -3.82 34.86
CA PRO A 149 0.29 -3.85 33.57
C PRO A 149 1.38 -4.94 33.55
N SER A 150 1.41 -5.76 32.50
CA SER A 150 2.46 -6.76 32.31
C SER A 150 3.80 -6.08 31.98
N GLU A 151 4.91 -6.82 32.06
CA GLU A 151 6.21 -6.33 31.58
C GLU A 151 6.15 -5.93 30.11
N ASN A 152 5.36 -6.65 29.28
CA ASN A 152 5.17 -6.36 27.88
C ASN A 152 4.45 -5.03 27.65
N PHE A 153 3.53 -4.63 28.53
CA PHE A 153 2.92 -3.31 28.46
C PHE A 153 3.98 -2.21 28.56
N GLY A 154 4.88 -2.31 29.54
CA GLY A 154 5.98 -1.35 29.69
C GLY A 154 6.93 -1.36 28.49
N TYR A 155 7.24 -2.53 27.94
CA TYR A 155 8.11 -2.66 26.77
C TYR A 155 7.46 -2.07 25.50
N ILE A 156 6.14 -2.23 25.32
CA ILE A 156 5.41 -1.73 24.16
C ILE A 156 5.16 -0.22 24.27
N PHE A 157 4.60 0.26 25.38
CA PHE A 157 4.14 1.64 25.52
C PHE A 157 5.14 2.56 26.22
N GLY A 158 6.02 2.01 27.02
CA GLY A 158 7.01 2.70 27.82
C GLY A 158 6.81 2.50 29.30
N SER A 159 7.89 2.68 30.04
CA SER A 159 7.94 2.51 31.49
C SER A 159 8.73 3.65 32.14
N ILE A 160 8.50 3.87 33.43
CA ILE A 160 9.32 4.78 34.21
C ILE A 160 10.37 3.93 34.92
N ALA A 161 11.64 4.15 34.61
CA ALA A 161 12.75 3.49 35.26
C ALA A 161 13.67 4.52 35.91
N ASN A 162 14.23 4.16 37.06
CA ASN A 162 15.22 4.99 37.72
C ASN A 162 16.55 4.85 36.98
N LYS A 163 17.00 5.92 36.35
CA LYS A 163 18.30 6.00 35.64
C LYS A 163 19.18 7.07 36.26
N PRO A 164 20.52 6.93 36.13
CA PRO A 164 21.43 8.01 36.52
C PRO A 164 21.04 9.33 35.88
N ALA A 165 21.09 10.40 36.61
CA ALA A 165 20.72 11.74 36.13
C ALA A 165 21.50 12.10 34.86
N SER A 166 20.81 12.64 33.87
CA SER A 166 21.45 13.10 32.63
C SER A 166 22.42 14.25 32.92
N GLY A 167 23.57 14.28 32.26
CA GLY A 167 24.66 15.22 32.54
C GLY A 167 24.28 16.69 32.49
N TRP A 168 23.21 17.07 31.77
CA TRP A 168 22.71 18.45 31.74
C TRP A 168 21.97 18.84 33.02
N LEU A 169 21.22 17.91 33.66
CA LEU A 169 20.58 18.13 34.98
C LEU A 169 21.62 18.35 36.07
N VAL A 170 22.71 17.59 36.01
CA VAL A 170 23.85 17.74 36.93
C VAL A 170 24.56 19.09 36.71
N ARG A 171 24.79 19.48 35.43
CA ARG A 171 25.41 20.77 35.09
C ARG A 171 24.58 21.98 35.50
N LEU A 172 23.24 21.87 35.52
CA LEU A 172 22.35 22.90 35.98
C LEU A 172 22.21 22.93 37.52
N GLY A 173 22.87 22.01 38.23
CA GLY A 173 22.78 21.91 39.67
C GLY A 173 21.43 21.43 40.22
N LEU A 174 20.57 20.89 39.37
CA LEU A 174 19.23 20.44 39.72
C LEU A 174 19.23 19.07 40.42
N VAL A 175 20.24 18.25 40.19
CA VAL A 175 20.37 16.90 40.75
C VAL A 175 21.85 16.61 41.00
N GLN A 176 22.14 15.81 42.04
CA GLN A 176 23.53 15.37 42.33
C GLN A 176 24.04 14.37 41.28
N GLN A 177 25.35 14.35 41.12
CA GLN A 177 26.01 13.37 40.26
C GLN A 177 25.70 11.97 40.80
N ASP A 178 25.27 11.04 39.92
CA ASP A 178 24.84 9.66 40.23
C ASP A 178 23.48 9.52 40.95
N ALA A 179 22.73 10.58 41.14
CA ALA A 179 21.37 10.47 41.63
C ALA A 179 20.48 9.74 40.64
N LEU A 180 19.72 8.73 41.10
CA LEU A 180 18.73 8.04 40.28
C LEU A 180 17.48 8.89 40.14
N VAL A 181 17.16 9.29 38.94
CA VAL A 181 15.95 10.08 38.60
C VAL A 181 14.95 9.20 37.87
N PRO A 182 13.66 9.28 38.18
CA PRO A 182 12.63 8.60 37.43
C PRO A 182 12.62 9.16 35.99
N THR A 183 13.01 8.33 35.03
CA THR A 183 13.12 8.71 33.64
C THR A 183 12.15 7.87 32.83
N PHE A 184 11.35 8.50 31.99
CA PHE A 184 10.48 7.80 31.07
C PHE A 184 11.31 7.14 29.96
N GLN A 185 11.18 5.82 29.85
CA GLN A 185 11.74 5.05 28.75
C GLN A 185 10.65 4.84 27.69
N ALA A 186 10.89 5.35 26.48
CA ALA A 186 9.96 5.14 25.37
C ALA A 186 9.84 3.67 25.04
N GLY A 187 8.62 3.18 24.94
CA GLY A 187 8.34 1.84 24.43
C GLY A 187 8.48 1.74 22.93
N LYS A 188 8.45 0.51 22.43
CA LYS A 188 8.65 0.20 21.01
C LYS A 188 7.62 0.83 20.07
N ILE A 189 6.41 1.12 20.54
CA ILE A 189 5.40 1.82 19.76
C ILE A 189 5.76 3.30 19.55
N ILE A 190 6.34 3.96 20.57
CA ILE A 190 6.81 5.34 20.46
C ILE A 190 7.98 5.44 19.49
N GLU A 191 8.88 4.47 19.53
CA GLU A 191 9.97 4.34 18.56
C GLU A 191 9.42 4.15 17.11
N THR A 192 8.36 3.36 16.93
CA THR A 192 7.69 3.21 15.64
C THR A 192 7.07 4.52 15.16
N ILE A 193 6.44 5.29 16.07
CA ILE A 193 5.93 6.62 15.76
C ILE A 193 7.05 7.56 15.32
N ALA A 194 8.20 7.52 16.02
CA ALA A 194 9.37 8.30 15.67
C ALA A 194 9.92 7.94 14.28
N LEU A 195 10.03 6.63 13.96
CA LEU A 195 10.43 6.13 12.64
C LEU A 195 9.53 6.69 11.53
N GLY A 196 8.20 6.56 11.69
CA GLY A 196 7.22 7.02 10.71
C GLY A 196 7.22 8.53 10.52
N LEU A 197 7.36 9.30 11.61
CA LEU A 197 7.35 10.77 11.55
C LEU A 197 8.65 11.32 10.96
N LEU A 198 9.82 10.87 11.45
CA LEU A 198 11.13 11.34 10.95
C LEU A 198 11.32 11.03 9.47
N SER A 199 10.97 9.81 9.04
CA SER A 199 11.04 9.45 7.64
C SER A 199 10.11 10.30 6.75
N THR A 200 8.94 10.69 7.27
CA THR A 200 8.01 11.58 6.55
C THR A 200 8.59 12.99 6.43
N ILE A 201 9.18 13.52 7.50
CA ILE A 201 9.83 14.85 7.48
C ILE A 201 10.98 14.87 6.48
N PHE A 202 11.91 13.89 6.57
CA PHE A 202 13.06 13.83 5.67
C PHE A 202 12.65 13.62 4.22
N SER A 203 11.69 12.74 3.98
CA SER A 203 11.21 12.49 2.63
C SER A 203 10.51 13.71 2.03
N THR A 204 9.75 14.48 2.81
CA THR A 204 9.10 15.70 2.34
C THR A 204 10.15 16.76 1.96
N ILE A 205 11.15 16.99 2.82
CA ILE A 205 12.24 17.95 2.55
C ILE A 205 12.96 17.59 1.25
N LEU A 206 13.28 16.32 1.04
CA LEU A 206 13.97 15.85 -0.16
C LEU A 206 13.07 15.79 -1.41
N ALA A 207 11.79 15.45 -1.24
CA ALA A 207 10.85 15.31 -2.36
C ALA A 207 10.50 16.66 -3.00
N VAL A 208 10.46 17.77 -2.21
CA VAL A 208 10.13 19.09 -2.73
C VAL A 208 11.07 19.51 -3.88
N PRO A 209 12.39 19.58 -3.74
CA PRO A 209 13.26 19.95 -4.85
C PRO A 209 13.23 18.94 -6.00
N LEU A 210 13.13 17.65 -5.72
CA LEU A 210 13.08 16.61 -6.76
C LEU A 210 11.79 16.68 -7.57
N SER A 211 10.68 17.12 -6.96
CA SER A 211 9.41 17.27 -7.66
C SER A 211 9.47 18.32 -8.77
N PHE A 212 10.18 19.41 -8.57
CA PHE A 212 10.39 20.44 -9.61
C PHE A 212 11.23 19.91 -10.78
N LEU A 213 12.23 19.05 -10.52
CA LEU A 213 13.01 18.39 -11.57
C LEU A 213 12.19 17.33 -12.33
N ALA A 214 11.15 16.77 -11.70
CA ALA A 214 10.25 15.79 -12.28
C ALA A 214 8.96 16.40 -12.86
N ALA A 215 8.82 17.74 -12.91
CA ALA A 215 7.69 18.46 -13.46
C ALA A 215 7.96 18.93 -14.90
N ARG A 216 7.13 18.48 -15.85
CA ARG A 216 7.31 18.74 -17.28
C ARG A 216 7.15 20.22 -17.63
N ASN A 217 6.18 20.89 -17.03
CA ASN A 217 5.89 22.32 -17.28
C ASN A 217 7.07 23.23 -16.89
N ILE A 218 7.90 22.83 -15.93
CA ILE A 218 9.10 23.56 -15.51
C ILE A 218 10.29 23.16 -16.38
N MET A 219 10.55 21.85 -16.50
CA MET A 219 11.73 21.34 -17.20
C MET A 219 11.68 21.60 -18.73
N SER A 220 10.50 21.70 -19.33
CA SER A 220 10.39 22.07 -20.75
C SER A 220 10.90 23.47 -21.09
N ARG A 221 11.02 24.35 -20.07
CA ARG A 221 11.56 25.72 -20.22
C ARG A 221 13.07 25.81 -20.04
N VAL A 222 13.70 24.74 -19.58
CA VAL A 222 15.14 24.68 -19.31
C VAL A 222 15.85 23.96 -20.45
N ARG A 223 17.00 24.49 -20.88
CA ARG A 223 17.82 23.88 -21.94
C ARG A 223 18.33 22.50 -21.48
N GLY A 224 17.96 21.43 -22.20
CA GLY A 224 18.25 20.04 -21.76
C GLY A 224 17.31 19.50 -20.67
N GLY A 225 16.33 20.28 -20.21
CA GLY A 225 15.43 19.89 -19.10
C GLY A 225 14.55 18.68 -19.39
N THR A 226 14.26 18.40 -20.68
CA THR A 226 13.53 17.18 -21.06
C THR A 226 14.27 15.91 -20.66
N VAL A 227 15.60 15.89 -20.78
CA VAL A 227 16.41 14.73 -20.36
C VAL A 227 16.37 14.58 -18.83
N ILE A 228 16.50 15.70 -18.11
CA ILE A 228 16.42 15.73 -16.64
C ILE A 228 15.05 15.24 -16.18
N TYR A 229 13.97 15.70 -16.81
CA TYR A 229 12.61 15.25 -16.53
C TYR A 229 12.45 13.72 -16.66
N TYR A 230 12.85 13.16 -17.81
CA TYR A 230 12.71 11.70 -18.01
C TYR A 230 13.62 10.91 -17.07
N ALA A 231 14.85 11.35 -16.86
CA ALA A 231 15.77 10.70 -15.93
C ALA A 231 15.21 10.69 -14.49
N MET A 232 14.74 11.85 -14.01
CA MET A 232 14.17 11.97 -12.66
C MET A 232 12.88 11.17 -12.51
N ARG A 233 11.97 11.25 -13.49
CA ARG A 233 10.72 10.51 -13.50
C ARG A 233 10.97 8.98 -13.47
N THR A 234 11.93 8.52 -14.26
CA THR A 234 12.34 7.11 -14.29
C THR A 234 12.97 6.69 -12.97
N LEU A 235 13.87 7.49 -12.41
CA LEU A 235 14.47 7.23 -11.10
C LEU A 235 13.41 7.09 -9.99
N LEU A 236 12.49 8.07 -9.89
CA LEU A 236 11.41 8.03 -8.91
C LEU A 236 10.50 6.80 -9.10
N ASN A 237 10.22 6.41 -10.35
CA ASN A 237 9.42 5.22 -10.62
C ASN A 237 10.15 3.93 -10.22
N ILE A 238 11.45 3.80 -10.49
CA ILE A 238 12.26 2.63 -10.09
C ILE A 238 12.33 2.53 -8.58
N VAL A 239 12.70 3.61 -7.88
CA VAL A 239 12.83 3.61 -6.42
C VAL A 239 11.49 3.27 -5.74
N ARG A 240 10.36 3.77 -6.26
CA ARG A 240 9.03 3.47 -5.75
C ARG A 240 8.57 2.04 -6.04
N ALA A 241 9.07 1.40 -7.10
CA ALA A 241 8.71 0.03 -7.45
C ALA A 241 9.28 -1.00 -6.47
N VAL A 242 10.35 -0.64 -5.76
CA VAL A 242 10.97 -1.49 -4.75
C VAL A 242 10.28 -1.27 -3.40
N ASP A 243 9.82 -2.36 -2.78
CA ASP A 243 9.15 -2.31 -1.47
C ASP A 243 10.07 -1.80 -0.36
N THR A 244 9.48 -1.17 0.67
CA THR A 244 10.19 -0.62 1.83
C THR A 244 11.00 -1.65 2.60
N LEU A 245 10.54 -2.90 2.63
CA LEU A 245 11.24 -4.00 3.31
C LEU A 245 12.57 -4.32 2.61
N ILE A 246 12.59 -4.31 1.28
CA ILE A 246 13.81 -4.52 0.48
C ILE A 246 14.80 -3.37 0.71
N TRP A 247 14.29 -2.11 0.72
CA TRP A 247 15.12 -0.96 1.12
C TRP A 247 15.67 -1.13 2.53
N GLY A 248 14.88 -1.68 3.46
CA GLY A 248 15.34 -2.00 4.83
C GLY A 248 16.54 -2.94 4.83
N LEU A 249 16.47 -4.03 4.06
CA LEU A 249 17.59 -4.98 3.92
C LEU A 249 18.85 -4.33 3.37
N ILE A 250 18.71 -3.52 2.32
CA ILE A 250 19.85 -2.81 1.69
C ILE A 250 20.49 -1.83 2.68
N VAL A 251 19.65 -1.05 3.38
CA VAL A 251 20.15 -0.02 4.29
C VAL A 251 20.77 -0.61 5.55
N VAL A 252 20.26 -1.74 6.06
CA VAL A 252 20.91 -2.46 7.17
C VAL A 252 22.33 -2.88 6.83
N LEU A 253 22.58 -3.29 5.60
CA LEU A 253 23.96 -3.60 5.14
C LEU A 253 24.82 -2.34 4.94
N TRP A 254 24.20 -1.16 4.86
CA TRP A 254 24.90 0.12 4.74
C TRP A 254 25.27 0.69 6.12
N VAL A 255 24.26 0.92 6.98
CA VAL A 255 24.45 1.64 8.26
C VAL A 255 24.39 0.73 9.50
N GLY A 256 24.12 -0.57 9.33
CA GLY A 256 23.93 -1.52 10.44
C GLY A 256 22.49 -1.67 10.87
N LEU A 257 22.27 -2.61 11.82
CA LEU A 257 20.97 -2.85 12.43
C LEU A 257 20.63 -1.72 13.40
N GLY A 258 19.40 -1.21 13.35
CA GLY A 258 18.90 -0.18 14.27
C GLY A 258 17.76 0.63 13.67
N SER A 259 17.13 1.44 14.50
CA SER A 259 16.01 2.30 14.10
C SER A 259 16.42 3.32 13.04
N PHE A 260 17.67 3.75 13.02
CA PHE A 260 18.19 4.65 12.00
C PHE A 260 18.12 4.04 10.59
N ALA A 261 18.47 2.74 10.43
CA ALA A 261 18.30 2.04 9.16
C ALA A 261 16.84 2.05 8.69
N GLY A 262 15.89 1.88 9.63
CA GLY A 262 14.46 1.99 9.35
C GLY A 262 14.04 3.37 8.85
N VAL A 263 14.53 4.45 9.47
CA VAL A 263 14.27 5.83 9.03
C VAL A 263 14.74 6.05 7.60
N ILE A 264 15.96 5.61 7.26
CA ILE A 264 16.53 5.80 5.92
C ILE A 264 15.72 5.01 4.87
N ALA A 265 15.42 3.74 5.14
CA ALA A 265 14.68 2.87 4.22
C ALA A 265 13.30 3.45 3.88
N LEU A 266 12.56 3.87 4.91
CA LEU A 266 11.28 4.56 4.74
C LEU A 266 11.43 5.88 4.00
N THR A 267 12.49 6.65 4.27
CA THR A 267 12.76 7.93 3.61
C THR A 267 12.99 7.72 2.12
N ILE A 268 13.85 6.79 1.70
CA ILE A 268 14.15 6.52 0.29
C ILE A 268 12.87 6.21 -0.49
N HIS A 269 12.07 5.26 -0.01
CA HIS A 269 10.81 4.90 -0.65
C HIS A 269 9.80 6.07 -0.67
N SER A 270 9.73 6.83 0.43
CA SER A 270 8.79 7.94 0.56
C SER A 270 9.15 9.14 -0.30
N VAL A 271 10.44 9.44 -0.48
CA VAL A 271 10.93 10.48 -1.41
C VAL A 271 10.43 10.21 -2.81
N ALA A 272 10.51 8.96 -3.28
CA ALA A 272 10.07 8.60 -4.61
C ALA A 272 8.54 8.73 -4.77
N ALA A 273 7.78 8.31 -3.77
CA ALA A 273 6.33 8.42 -3.80
C ALA A 273 5.84 9.88 -3.73
N LEU A 274 6.37 10.67 -2.78
CA LEU A 274 6.03 12.09 -2.66
C LEU A 274 6.54 12.90 -3.84
N GLY A 275 7.77 12.65 -4.31
CA GLY A 275 8.35 13.36 -5.44
C GLY A 275 7.50 13.23 -6.70
N LYS A 276 6.91 12.04 -6.92
CA LYS A 276 5.95 11.83 -8.01
C LYS A 276 4.66 12.61 -7.78
N LEU A 277 4.00 12.46 -6.64
CA LEU A 277 2.74 13.15 -6.34
C LEU A 277 2.91 14.68 -6.38
N PHE A 278 3.98 15.20 -5.78
CA PHE A 278 4.29 16.63 -5.81
C PHE A 278 4.55 17.14 -7.23
N SER A 279 5.25 16.36 -8.07
CA SER A 279 5.49 16.76 -9.46
C SER A 279 4.20 16.79 -10.28
N GLU A 280 3.25 15.93 -10.03
CA GLU A 280 1.94 15.92 -10.65
C GLU A 280 1.14 17.19 -10.25
N GLU A 281 1.17 17.58 -8.98
CA GLU A 281 0.54 18.83 -8.52
C GLU A 281 1.19 20.08 -9.14
N VAL A 282 2.53 20.09 -9.24
CA VAL A 282 3.23 21.19 -9.92
C VAL A 282 2.85 21.29 -11.40
N GLU A 283 2.58 20.15 -12.06
CA GLU A 283 2.11 20.13 -13.46
C GLU A 283 0.67 20.63 -13.61
N HIS A 284 -0.18 20.49 -12.59
CA HIS A 284 -1.59 20.88 -12.58
C HIS A 284 -1.87 22.30 -12.04
N ILE A 285 -0.84 23.10 -11.80
CA ILE A 285 -1.01 24.50 -11.37
C ILE A 285 -1.85 25.27 -12.37
N ASP A 286 -2.87 25.99 -11.87
CA ASP A 286 -3.69 26.89 -12.69
C ASP A 286 -2.83 28.04 -13.22
N PRO A 287 -2.77 28.26 -14.55
CA PRO A 287 -2.03 29.37 -15.15
C PRO A 287 -2.65 30.74 -14.84
N GLY A 288 -3.95 30.84 -14.56
CA GLY A 288 -4.65 32.12 -14.35
C GLY A 288 -4.01 33.01 -13.28
N PRO A 289 -3.78 32.54 -12.04
CA PRO A 289 -3.09 33.32 -11.02
C PRO A 289 -1.64 33.71 -11.40
N ILE A 290 -0.95 32.84 -12.17
CA ILE A 290 0.40 33.14 -12.65
C ILE A 290 0.37 34.30 -13.66
N GLU A 291 -0.55 34.26 -14.62
CA GLU A 291 -0.74 35.32 -15.62
C GLU A 291 -1.17 36.63 -14.97
N ALA A 292 -2.10 36.57 -14.01
CA ALA A 292 -2.56 37.74 -13.30
C ALA A 292 -1.43 38.46 -12.54
N VAL A 293 -0.59 37.71 -11.83
CA VAL A 293 0.56 38.28 -11.09
C VAL A 293 1.64 38.77 -12.03
N THR A 294 1.92 38.07 -13.13
CA THR A 294 2.91 38.53 -14.11
C THR A 294 2.46 39.76 -14.87
N ALA A 295 1.16 39.92 -15.13
CA ALA A 295 0.58 41.11 -15.77
C ALA A 295 0.77 42.39 -14.93
N THR A 296 0.98 42.29 -13.62
CA THR A 296 1.31 43.44 -12.75
C THR A 296 2.79 43.86 -12.83
N GLY A 297 3.61 43.21 -13.68
CA GLY A 297 5.06 43.45 -13.77
C GLY A 297 5.90 42.76 -12.71
N ALA A 298 5.30 41.77 -12.01
CA ALA A 298 6.01 40.99 -10.97
C ALA A 298 7.16 40.19 -11.57
N ASN A 299 8.30 40.17 -10.84
CA ASN A 299 9.42 39.35 -11.21
C ASN A 299 9.17 37.85 -10.87
N LEU A 300 10.07 36.94 -11.35
CA LEU A 300 9.94 35.49 -11.17
C LEU A 300 9.75 35.07 -9.71
N LEU A 301 10.51 35.65 -8.78
CA LEU A 301 10.42 35.33 -7.33
C LEU A 301 9.08 35.76 -6.73
N GLN A 302 8.56 36.91 -7.15
CA GLN A 302 7.25 37.40 -6.75
C GLN A 302 6.14 36.51 -7.32
N THR A 303 6.25 36.10 -8.58
CA THR A 303 5.29 35.16 -9.22
C THR A 303 5.29 33.82 -8.48
N ILE A 304 6.47 33.27 -8.17
CA ILE A 304 6.55 32.03 -7.39
C ILE A 304 5.90 32.21 -6.01
N ARG A 305 6.22 33.28 -5.29
CA ARG A 305 5.71 33.53 -3.94
C ARG A 305 4.22 33.74 -3.87
N TYR A 306 3.64 34.50 -4.80
CA TYR A 306 2.24 34.93 -4.74
C TYR A 306 1.29 34.12 -5.60
N ALA A 307 1.76 33.46 -6.66
CA ALA A 307 0.93 32.66 -7.55
C ALA A 307 1.16 31.16 -7.42
N VAL A 308 2.43 30.69 -7.33
CA VAL A 308 2.74 29.25 -7.34
C VAL A 308 2.65 28.65 -5.93
N ILE A 309 3.38 29.19 -4.96
CA ILE A 309 3.44 28.62 -3.59
C ILE A 309 2.05 28.46 -2.96
N PRO A 310 1.12 29.43 -3.03
CA PRO A 310 -0.21 29.26 -2.44
C PRO A 310 -1.01 28.10 -3.03
N GLN A 311 -0.77 27.75 -4.29
CA GLN A 311 -1.46 26.66 -4.97
C GLN A 311 -0.88 25.28 -4.57
N ILE A 312 0.45 25.16 -4.43
CA ILE A 312 1.11 23.85 -4.20
C ILE A 312 1.21 23.47 -2.72
N VAL A 313 1.28 24.44 -1.79
CA VAL A 313 1.49 24.14 -0.36
C VAL A 313 0.36 23.31 0.25
N PRO A 314 -0.94 23.63 0.04
CA PRO A 314 -2.02 22.84 0.60
C PRO A 314 -2.03 21.36 0.14
N PRO A 315 -1.97 21.04 -1.17
CA PRO A 315 -1.89 19.66 -1.60
C PRO A 315 -0.59 18.96 -1.15
N PHE A 316 0.56 19.65 -1.11
CA PHE A 316 1.81 19.09 -0.58
C PHE A 316 1.67 18.68 0.88
N LEU A 317 1.07 19.53 1.71
CA LEU A 317 0.79 19.18 3.12
C LEU A 317 -0.19 18.01 3.23
N ALA A 318 -1.21 17.96 2.40
CA ALA A 318 -2.17 16.87 2.37
C ALA A 318 -1.51 15.54 2.01
N TYR A 319 -0.64 15.50 1.00
CA TYR A 319 0.12 14.30 0.62
C TYR A 319 1.18 13.93 1.67
N THR A 320 1.81 14.90 2.33
CA THR A 320 2.72 14.65 3.44
C THR A 320 2.01 13.95 4.61
N LEU A 321 0.80 14.40 4.97
CA LEU A 321 0.00 13.76 6.00
C LEU A 321 -0.48 12.35 5.60
N LEU A 322 -0.84 12.17 4.33
CA LEU A 322 -1.15 10.85 3.78
C LEU A 322 0.08 9.92 3.87
N ARG A 323 1.26 10.45 3.54
CA ARG A 323 2.49 9.67 3.61
C ARG A 323 2.87 9.30 5.04
N TRP A 324 2.61 10.19 5.99
CA TRP A 324 2.81 9.89 7.41
C TRP A 324 1.98 8.67 7.85
N ASP A 325 0.69 8.62 7.52
CA ASP A 325 -0.17 7.45 7.78
C ASP A 325 0.40 6.16 7.17
N ILE A 326 0.84 6.21 5.91
CA ILE A 326 1.46 5.06 5.23
C ILE A 326 2.77 4.66 5.92
N ASN A 327 3.63 5.62 6.25
CA ASN A 327 4.91 5.35 6.89
C ASN A 327 4.76 4.76 8.29
N MET A 328 3.70 5.11 9.03
CA MET A 328 3.39 4.52 10.34
C MET A 328 3.15 3.01 10.24
N ARG A 329 2.41 2.58 9.23
CA ARG A 329 2.18 1.14 8.98
C ARG A 329 3.44 0.44 8.51
N SER A 330 4.13 1.03 7.52
CA SER A 330 5.36 0.47 6.97
C SER A 330 6.51 0.43 7.98
N ALA A 331 6.56 1.34 8.97
CA ALA A 331 7.55 1.32 10.05
C ALA A 331 7.50 0.03 10.86
N THR A 332 6.32 -0.56 11.04
CA THR A 332 6.16 -1.86 11.71
C THR A 332 6.86 -2.97 10.94
N ILE A 333 6.72 -2.98 9.60
CA ILE A 333 7.35 -4.00 8.75
C ILE A 333 8.87 -3.79 8.67
N VAL A 334 9.31 -2.57 8.48
CA VAL A 334 10.74 -2.25 8.39
C VAL A 334 11.45 -2.64 9.69
N GLY A 335 10.77 -2.52 10.84
CA GLY A 335 11.26 -2.99 12.12
C GLY A 335 11.58 -4.49 12.20
N PHE A 336 10.93 -5.34 11.38
CA PHE A 336 11.27 -6.78 11.25
C PHE A 336 12.71 -6.99 10.78
N VAL A 337 13.19 -6.14 9.89
CA VAL A 337 14.47 -6.28 9.21
C VAL A 337 15.52 -5.37 9.86
N ALA A 338 15.15 -4.12 10.10
CA ALA A 338 16.07 -3.12 10.64
C ALA A 338 16.33 -3.28 12.15
N GLY A 339 15.51 -4.06 12.86
CA GLY A 339 15.71 -4.29 14.30
C GLY A 339 15.22 -3.14 15.19
N GLY A 340 14.42 -2.18 14.65
CA GLY A 340 13.87 -1.05 15.39
C GLY A 340 12.35 -1.11 15.58
N GLY A 341 11.83 -0.34 16.53
CA GLY A 341 10.39 -0.21 16.76
C GLY A 341 9.69 -1.50 17.21
N ILE A 342 8.35 -1.48 17.07
CA ILE A 342 7.48 -2.60 17.48
C ILE A 342 7.70 -3.85 16.61
N GLY A 343 8.18 -3.70 15.36
CA GLY A 343 8.42 -4.81 14.47
C GLY A 343 9.44 -5.82 15.01
N PHE A 344 10.46 -5.35 15.70
CA PHE A 344 11.43 -6.21 16.36
C PHE A 344 10.77 -7.08 17.44
N PHE A 345 9.91 -6.49 18.27
CA PHE A 345 9.17 -7.22 19.30
C PHE A 345 8.24 -8.29 18.69
N VAL A 346 7.60 -7.98 17.58
CA VAL A 346 6.77 -8.95 16.84
C VAL A 346 7.59 -10.15 16.39
N VAL A 347 8.76 -9.94 15.78
CA VAL A 347 9.65 -11.04 15.35
C VAL A 347 10.10 -11.89 16.54
N GLU A 348 10.47 -11.25 17.63
CA GLU A 348 10.91 -11.94 18.84
C GLU A 348 9.79 -12.79 19.45
N SER A 349 8.57 -12.24 19.53
CA SER A 349 7.39 -12.97 20.02
C SER A 349 7.06 -14.19 19.15
N LEU A 350 7.16 -14.05 17.82
CA LEU A 350 6.95 -15.16 16.89
C LEU A 350 8.01 -16.24 17.00
N ARG A 351 9.28 -15.87 17.18
CA ARG A 351 10.38 -16.83 17.40
C ARG A 351 10.22 -17.62 18.67
N LYS A 352 9.67 -16.99 19.73
CA LYS A 352 9.36 -17.63 21.00
C LYS A 352 8.04 -18.40 21.00
N ALA A 353 7.27 -18.36 19.90
CA ALA A 353 5.90 -18.88 19.81
C ALA A 353 4.95 -18.29 20.88
N ALA A 354 5.24 -17.07 21.36
CA ALA A 354 4.44 -16.35 22.36
C ALA A 354 3.35 -15.52 21.66
N TYR A 355 2.27 -16.19 21.24
CA TYR A 355 1.22 -15.57 20.42
C TYR A 355 0.40 -14.52 21.17
N ASN A 356 0.27 -14.60 22.48
CA ASN A 356 -0.35 -13.58 23.33
C ASN A 356 0.47 -12.27 23.36
N GLN A 357 1.82 -12.35 23.37
CA GLN A 357 2.70 -11.20 23.24
C GLN A 357 2.63 -10.61 21.84
N TYR A 358 2.61 -11.48 20.83
CA TYR A 358 2.38 -11.06 19.44
C TYR A 358 1.05 -10.33 19.27
N ALA A 359 -0.03 -10.83 19.88
CA ALA A 359 -1.33 -10.19 19.91
C ALA A 359 -1.31 -8.81 20.58
N ALA A 360 -0.56 -8.65 21.68
CA ALA A 360 -0.37 -7.36 22.33
C ALA A 360 0.24 -6.32 21.36
N ALA A 361 1.26 -6.73 20.60
CA ALA A 361 1.86 -5.87 19.57
C ALA A 361 0.87 -5.53 18.44
N LEU A 362 0.09 -6.52 17.96
CA LEU A 362 -0.93 -6.29 16.93
C LEU A 362 -1.97 -5.25 17.37
N TRP A 363 -2.52 -5.37 18.57
CA TRP A 363 -3.47 -4.41 19.10
C TRP A 363 -2.86 -3.03 19.28
N ALA A 364 -1.63 -2.94 19.81
CA ALA A 364 -0.92 -1.67 19.96
C ALA A 364 -0.75 -0.97 18.61
N VAL A 365 -0.28 -1.70 17.58
CA VAL A 365 -0.12 -1.17 16.21
C VAL A 365 -1.47 -0.74 15.65
N ALA A 366 -2.49 -1.59 15.73
CA ALA A 366 -3.81 -1.31 15.18
C ALA A 366 -4.41 -0.02 15.78
N ILE A 367 -4.37 0.12 17.11
CA ILE A 367 -4.90 1.29 17.80
C ILE A 367 -4.16 2.56 17.40
N VAL A 368 -2.82 2.52 17.41
CA VAL A 368 -2.01 3.71 17.08
C VAL A 368 -2.19 4.10 15.62
N VAL A 369 -2.17 3.14 14.69
CA VAL A 369 -2.39 3.43 13.26
C VAL A 369 -3.80 4.00 13.03
N MET A 370 -4.84 3.46 13.68
CA MET A 370 -6.19 4.01 13.57
C MET A 370 -6.28 5.46 14.11
N ILE A 371 -5.58 5.77 15.19
CA ILE A 371 -5.52 7.14 15.73
C ILE A 371 -4.81 8.06 14.72
N VAL A 372 -3.68 7.65 14.18
CA VAL A 372 -2.91 8.43 13.20
C VAL A 372 -3.72 8.63 11.91
N ASP A 373 -4.40 7.59 11.40
CA ASP A 373 -5.28 7.70 10.23
C ASP A 373 -6.40 8.72 10.46
N TYR A 374 -7.05 8.66 11.62
CA TYR A 374 -8.11 9.61 11.98
C TYR A 374 -7.60 11.05 12.08
N VAL A 375 -6.49 11.28 12.78
CA VAL A 375 -5.87 12.60 12.94
C VAL A 375 -5.42 13.15 11.59
N SER A 376 -4.72 12.34 10.81
CA SER A 376 -4.24 12.68 9.46
C SER A 376 -5.40 13.03 8.52
N ALA A 377 -6.47 12.22 8.50
CA ALA A 377 -7.65 12.48 7.68
C ALA A 377 -8.33 13.81 8.06
N LYS A 378 -8.52 14.07 9.35
CA LYS A 378 -9.14 15.31 9.84
C LYS A 378 -8.31 16.55 9.55
N TRP A 379 -6.98 16.44 9.61
CA TRP A 379 -6.09 17.55 9.28
C TRP A 379 -6.07 17.82 7.76
N ARG A 380 -6.06 16.78 6.93
CA ARG A 380 -6.17 16.93 5.47
C ARG A 380 -7.46 17.63 5.08
N GLU A 381 -8.59 17.22 5.64
CA GLU A 381 -9.88 17.85 5.39
C GLU A 381 -9.85 19.35 5.71
N ARG A 382 -9.30 19.74 6.88
CA ARG A 382 -9.18 21.15 7.28
C ARG A 382 -8.27 21.96 6.34
N ILE A 383 -7.16 21.37 5.88
CA ILE A 383 -6.23 22.04 4.97
C ILE A 383 -6.91 22.28 3.62
N MET A 384 -7.61 21.28 3.08
CA MET A 384 -8.26 21.37 1.76
C MET A 384 -9.50 22.30 1.78
N VAL A 385 -10.33 22.22 2.82
CA VAL A 385 -11.50 23.11 2.96
C VAL A 385 -11.07 24.56 3.25
N GLY A 386 -10.02 24.77 4.02
CA GLY A 386 -9.50 26.11 4.36
C GLY A 386 -9.01 26.90 3.14
N THR A 387 -8.66 26.24 2.04
CA THR A 387 -8.25 26.90 0.78
C THR A 387 -9.40 27.46 -0.02
N THR A 388 -10.64 27.00 0.21
CA THR A 388 -11.84 27.47 -0.49
C THR A 388 -12.51 28.68 0.19
N GLN A 389 -12.19 28.96 1.45
CA GLN A 389 -12.70 30.11 2.16
C GLN A 389 -11.74 31.30 2.01
N VAL A 390 -12.07 32.22 1.13
CA VAL A 390 -11.37 33.52 1.02
C VAL A 390 -11.69 34.33 2.26
N SER A 391 -10.80 34.32 3.24
CA SER A 391 -10.88 35.24 4.39
C SER A 391 -10.59 36.66 3.90
N SER A 392 -11.50 37.56 4.14
CA SER A 392 -11.33 39.00 3.82
C SER A 392 -10.32 39.71 4.74
N GLU A 393 -9.89 39.06 5.83
CA GLU A 393 -8.85 39.61 6.71
C GLU A 393 -7.45 39.16 6.27
N PRO A 394 -6.45 40.07 6.24
CA PRO A 394 -5.08 39.67 5.97
C PRO A 394 -4.58 38.71 7.04
N PRO A 395 -3.90 37.61 6.67
CA PRO A 395 -3.43 36.62 7.63
C PRO A 395 -2.47 37.28 8.62
N ARG A 396 -2.76 37.14 9.93
CA ARG A 396 -1.88 37.64 10.99
C ARG A 396 -0.49 37.03 10.85
N PRO A 397 0.58 37.81 10.93
CA PRO A 397 1.93 37.27 10.77
C PRO A 397 2.20 36.18 11.82
N VAL A 398 2.66 35.04 11.34
CA VAL A 398 2.84 33.77 12.07
C VAL A 398 3.66 33.97 13.36
N TYR A 399 4.66 34.88 13.33
CA TYR A 399 5.54 35.19 14.47
C TYR A 399 4.86 35.96 15.62
N LYS A 400 3.67 36.54 15.40
CA LYS A 400 2.92 37.25 16.48
C LYS A 400 1.96 36.35 17.25
N SER A 401 1.83 35.07 16.89
CA SER A 401 0.93 34.15 17.56
C SER A 401 1.67 33.32 18.61
N LEU A 402 1.32 33.50 19.90
CA LEU A 402 1.85 32.69 21.00
C LEU A 402 1.58 31.16 20.78
N ARG A 403 0.42 30.86 20.19
CA ARG A 403 0.04 29.48 19.84
C ARG A 403 1.01 28.84 18.82
N THR A 404 1.47 29.61 17.85
CA THR A 404 2.44 29.15 16.86
C THR A 404 3.79 28.84 17.49
N TRP A 405 4.26 29.70 18.37
CA TRP A 405 5.50 29.49 19.12
C TRP A 405 5.41 28.24 19.99
N PHE A 406 4.29 28.04 20.69
CA PHE A 406 4.06 26.83 21.48
C PHE A 406 4.17 25.56 20.60
N TYR A 407 3.49 25.50 19.46
CA TYR A 407 3.57 24.34 18.56
C TYR A 407 4.97 24.16 17.98
N LEU A 408 5.69 25.25 17.70
CA LEU A 408 7.05 25.18 17.19
C LEU A 408 8.01 24.64 18.25
N ILE A 409 7.91 25.10 19.50
CA ILE A 409 8.75 24.60 20.60
C ILE A 409 8.46 23.12 20.87
N VAL A 410 7.19 22.74 20.99
CA VAL A 410 6.80 21.35 21.23
C VAL A 410 7.24 20.46 20.06
N GLY A 411 7.03 20.89 18.82
CA GLY A 411 7.45 20.16 17.62
C GLY A 411 8.96 19.98 17.54
N THR A 412 9.74 21.03 17.85
CA THR A 412 11.21 20.95 17.87
C THR A 412 11.70 20.04 19.00
N ALA A 413 11.12 20.13 20.18
CA ALA A 413 11.46 19.24 21.30
C ALA A 413 11.15 17.77 20.96
N ALA A 414 9.99 17.50 20.38
CA ALA A 414 9.62 16.16 19.91
C ALA A 414 10.57 15.65 18.82
N PHE A 415 10.96 16.51 17.87
CA PHE A 415 11.92 16.17 16.81
C PHE A 415 13.29 15.79 17.40
N ILE A 416 13.82 16.58 18.33
CA ILE A 416 15.10 16.30 19.00
C ILE A 416 15.00 14.97 19.79
N TYR A 417 13.91 14.76 20.51
CA TYR A 417 13.68 13.54 21.26
C TYR A 417 13.63 12.31 20.33
N PHE A 418 12.90 12.37 19.22
CA PHE A 418 12.81 11.28 18.26
C PHE A 418 14.12 11.03 17.51
N TRP A 419 14.89 12.10 17.24
CA TRP A 419 16.24 11.99 16.71
C TRP A 419 17.15 11.14 17.60
N GLN A 420 17.12 11.41 18.92
CA GLN A 420 17.89 10.65 19.89
C GLN A 420 17.35 9.22 20.05
N LEU A 421 16.02 9.06 20.08
CA LEU A 421 15.37 7.76 20.21
C LEU A 421 15.66 6.81 19.04
N CYS A 422 15.75 7.32 17.83
CA CYS A 422 16.11 6.57 16.65
C CYS A 422 17.63 6.43 16.44
N GLU A 423 18.45 6.92 17.39
CA GLU A 423 19.93 6.83 17.34
C GLU A 423 20.51 7.33 16.01
N ILE A 424 19.97 8.47 15.50
CA ILE A 424 20.39 8.99 14.20
C ILE A 424 21.81 9.49 14.27
N ASN A 425 22.71 8.79 13.58
CA ASN A 425 24.10 9.16 13.46
C ASN A 425 24.48 9.38 11.98
N LEU A 426 24.62 10.64 11.58
CA LEU A 426 24.93 10.99 10.20
C LEU A 426 26.33 10.53 9.75
N THR A 427 27.22 10.22 10.67
CA THR A 427 28.54 9.69 10.31
C THR A 427 28.47 8.29 9.72
N ASP A 428 27.46 7.49 10.08
CA ASP A 428 27.27 6.14 9.57
C ASP A 428 26.83 6.14 8.10
N LEU A 429 26.22 7.23 7.63
CA LEU A 429 25.93 7.42 6.20
C LEU A 429 27.20 7.61 5.36
N LEU A 430 28.21 8.24 5.94
CA LEU A 430 29.47 8.55 5.26
C LEU A 430 30.47 7.39 5.36
N ASN A 431 30.32 6.54 6.37
CA ASN A 431 31.20 5.40 6.64
C ASN A 431 30.41 4.07 6.50
N PRO A 432 30.07 3.65 5.27
CA PRO A 432 29.30 2.43 5.06
C PRO A 432 30.05 1.20 5.57
N ALA A 433 29.31 0.22 6.08
CA ALA A 433 29.90 -1.06 6.49
C ALA A 433 30.66 -1.72 5.31
N PRO A 434 31.78 -2.44 5.57
CA PRO A 434 32.58 -3.06 4.50
C PRO A 434 31.77 -3.98 3.58
N THR A 435 30.72 -4.59 4.10
CA THR A 435 29.79 -5.46 3.37
C THR A 435 28.96 -4.71 2.32
N PHE A 436 28.74 -3.40 2.49
CA PHE A 436 27.97 -2.61 1.54
C PHE A 436 28.62 -2.52 0.16
N GLY A 437 29.95 -2.38 0.11
CA GLY A 437 30.70 -2.39 -1.15
C GLY A 437 30.58 -3.71 -1.92
N GLN A 438 30.49 -4.84 -1.21
CA GLN A 438 30.26 -6.14 -1.81
C GLN A 438 28.83 -6.24 -2.35
N LEU A 439 27.84 -5.75 -1.60
CA LEU A 439 26.45 -5.69 -2.03
C LEU A 439 26.28 -4.89 -3.32
N VAL A 440 26.86 -3.68 -3.41
CA VAL A 440 26.80 -2.85 -4.62
C VAL A 440 27.39 -3.57 -5.82
N ARG A 441 28.53 -4.25 -5.64
CA ARG A 441 29.14 -5.07 -6.72
C ARG A 441 28.21 -6.21 -7.14
N SER A 442 27.57 -6.89 -6.19
CA SER A 442 26.61 -7.97 -6.48
C SER A 442 25.38 -7.48 -7.24
N PHE A 443 24.89 -6.28 -6.97
CA PHE A 443 23.80 -5.66 -7.75
C PHE A 443 24.21 -5.31 -9.18
N LEU A 444 25.47 -5.04 -9.43
CA LEU A 444 26.00 -4.75 -10.76
C LEU A 444 26.39 -6.03 -11.53
N SER A 445 26.56 -7.16 -10.83
CA SER A 445 26.85 -8.47 -11.42
C SER A 445 25.57 -9.30 -11.51
N PHE A 446 24.93 -9.29 -12.66
CA PHE A 446 23.74 -10.10 -12.89
C PHE A 446 24.14 -11.58 -13.02
N ASN A 447 23.62 -12.42 -12.11
CA ASN A 447 23.73 -13.85 -12.29
C ASN A 447 22.56 -14.33 -13.19
N LEU A 448 22.86 -14.67 -14.42
CA LEU A 448 21.91 -15.16 -15.42
C LEU A 448 21.99 -16.68 -15.57
N GLU A 449 22.54 -17.41 -14.61
CA GLU A 449 22.49 -18.88 -14.62
C GLU A 449 21.06 -19.36 -14.79
N PRO A 450 20.83 -20.37 -15.65
CA PRO A 450 19.48 -20.86 -15.96
C PRO A 450 18.69 -21.25 -14.71
N GLU A 451 19.33 -21.86 -13.71
CA GLU A 451 18.69 -22.27 -12.46
C GLU A 451 18.16 -21.08 -11.63
N VAL A 452 18.97 -20.00 -11.53
CA VAL A 452 18.59 -18.77 -10.82
C VAL A 452 17.46 -18.07 -11.55
N THR A 453 17.56 -17.98 -12.88
CA THR A 453 16.56 -17.32 -13.72
C THR A 453 15.22 -18.07 -13.64
N ASP A 454 15.23 -19.41 -13.72
CA ASP A 454 14.02 -20.22 -13.58
C ASP A 454 13.38 -20.06 -12.18
N ALA A 455 14.19 -20.10 -11.13
CA ALA A 455 13.71 -19.86 -9.76
C ALA A 455 13.05 -18.49 -9.61
N VAL A 456 13.66 -17.43 -10.13
CA VAL A 456 13.12 -16.07 -10.09
C VAL A 456 11.80 -15.97 -10.84
N VAL A 457 11.74 -16.46 -12.10
CA VAL A 457 10.51 -16.43 -12.91
C VAL A 457 9.40 -17.23 -12.22
N ARG A 458 9.71 -18.40 -11.68
CA ARG A 458 8.75 -19.22 -10.95
C ARG A 458 8.16 -18.49 -9.73
N GLN A 459 9.00 -17.90 -8.91
CA GLN A 459 8.54 -17.19 -7.70
C GLN A 459 7.76 -15.91 -8.05
N MET A 460 8.16 -15.19 -9.11
CA MET A 460 7.40 -14.03 -9.59
C MET A 460 6.00 -14.42 -10.06
N LEU A 461 5.86 -15.50 -10.82
CA LEU A 461 4.55 -15.99 -11.28
C LEU A 461 3.68 -16.45 -10.09
N ILE A 462 4.26 -17.16 -9.11
CA ILE A 462 3.55 -17.53 -7.87
C ILE A 462 3.02 -16.27 -7.17
N THR A 463 3.84 -15.23 -7.03
CA THR A 463 3.46 -13.98 -6.38
C THR A 463 2.31 -13.27 -7.13
N ILE A 464 2.36 -13.25 -8.48
CA ILE A 464 1.29 -12.67 -9.31
C ILE A 464 -0.03 -13.42 -9.11
N PHE A 465 -0.01 -14.75 -9.15
CA PHE A 465 -1.21 -15.57 -8.93
C PHE A 465 -1.75 -15.43 -7.50
N GLN A 466 -0.86 -15.39 -6.52
CA GLN A 466 -1.21 -15.19 -5.12
C GLN A 466 -1.91 -13.85 -4.90
N ALA A 467 -1.37 -12.77 -5.46
CA ALA A 467 -1.97 -11.43 -5.39
C ALA A 467 -3.33 -11.38 -6.11
N LEU A 468 -3.45 -12.00 -7.29
CA LEU A 468 -4.70 -12.05 -8.05
C LEU A 468 -5.81 -12.77 -7.28
N LEU A 469 -5.53 -13.97 -6.77
CA LEU A 469 -6.49 -14.76 -6.00
C LEU A 469 -6.89 -14.06 -4.70
N ALA A 470 -5.91 -13.49 -3.98
CA ALA A 470 -6.15 -12.77 -2.74
C ALA A 470 -7.05 -11.54 -2.95
N THR A 471 -6.74 -10.73 -3.96
CA THR A 471 -7.53 -9.54 -4.28
C THR A 471 -8.95 -9.88 -4.69
N THR A 472 -9.12 -10.92 -5.52
CA THR A 472 -10.46 -11.36 -5.95
C THR A 472 -11.28 -11.90 -4.78
N LEU A 473 -10.68 -12.75 -3.93
CA LEU A 473 -11.35 -13.26 -2.74
C LEU A 473 -11.74 -12.13 -1.80
N GLY A 474 -10.80 -11.21 -1.54
CA GLY A 474 -11.05 -10.03 -0.72
C GLY A 474 -12.17 -9.15 -1.28
N ALA A 475 -12.17 -8.90 -2.61
CA ALA A 475 -13.19 -8.12 -3.28
C ALA A 475 -14.57 -8.77 -3.22
N LEU A 476 -14.67 -10.08 -3.52
CA LEU A 476 -15.94 -10.82 -3.48
C LEU A 476 -16.57 -10.78 -2.10
N VAL A 477 -15.77 -10.97 -1.05
CA VAL A 477 -16.25 -10.87 0.33
C VAL A 477 -16.58 -9.42 0.70
N ALA A 478 -15.84 -8.44 0.19
CA ALA A 478 -16.06 -7.01 0.49
C ALA A 478 -17.40 -6.48 -0.06
N ILE A 479 -17.87 -6.97 -1.20
CA ILE A 479 -19.11 -6.48 -1.84
C ILE A 479 -20.28 -6.45 -0.85
N PRO A 480 -20.74 -7.56 -0.24
CA PRO A 480 -21.88 -7.52 0.66
C PRO A 480 -21.64 -6.66 1.90
N PHE A 481 -20.44 -6.66 2.46
CA PHE A 481 -20.11 -5.85 3.63
C PHE A 481 -20.01 -4.35 3.31
N SER A 482 -19.68 -3.96 2.08
CA SER A 482 -19.61 -2.55 1.68
C SER A 482 -21.00 -1.88 1.73
N PHE A 483 -22.08 -2.60 1.40
CA PHE A 483 -23.44 -2.09 1.57
C PHE A 483 -23.81 -1.85 3.04
N LEU A 484 -23.32 -2.70 3.95
CA LEU A 484 -23.52 -2.51 5.39
C LEU A 484 -22.73 -1.34 5.95
N ALA A 485 -21.59 -0.99 5.31
CA ALA A 485 -20.70 0.10 5.70
C ALA A 485 -21.01 1.43 4.99
N ALA A 486 -22.08 1.51 4.18
CA ALA A 486 -22.52 2.73 3.50
C ALA A 486 -23.63 3.44 4.30
N ARG A 487 -23.35 4.68 4.73
CA ARG A 487 -24.25 5.47 5.61
C ARG A 487 -25.58 5.81 4.95
N ASN A 488 -25.59 6.07 3.63
CA ASN A 488 -26.79 6.36 2.87
C ASN A 488 -27.80 5.18 2.84
N LEU A 489 -27.32 3.95 3.05
CA LEU A 489 -28.17 2.75 3.09
C LEU A 489 -28.54 2.34 4.51
N THR A 490 -27.64 2.49 5.48
CA THR A 490 -27.78 1.97 6.86
C THR A 490 -28.14 3.05 7.89
N GLY A 491 -28.29 4.32 7.51
CA GLY A 491 -28.48 5.44 8.45
C GLY A 491 -29.88 5.60 9.10
N ARG A 492 -30.85 4.66 8.90
CA ARG A 492 -32.27 4.88 9.25
C ARG A 492 -32.71 4.40 10.62
N SER A 493 -32.15 3.31 11.14
CA SER A 493 -32.54 2.76 12.44
C SER A 493 -31.35 2.71 13.38
N ARG A 494 -31.61 2.67 14.70
CA ARG A 494 -30.53 2.55 15.70
C ARG A 494 -29.68 1.29 15.47
N LEU A 495 -30.31 0.17 15.13
CA LEU A 495 -29.60 -1.09 14.85
C LEU A 495 -28.72 -0.98 13.60
N SER A 496 -29.25 -0.40 12.51
CA SER A 496 -28.48 -0.24 11.27
C SER A 496 -27.31 0.73 11.42
N ILE A 497 -27.43 1.77 12.25
CA ILE A 497 -26.32 2.66 12.61
C ILE A 497 -25.21 1.89 13.36
N TRP A 498 -25.57 1.00 14.29
CA TRP A 498 -24.59 0.13 14.96
C TRP A 498 -23.88 -0.81 13.99
N ILE A 499 -24.61 -1.43 13.07
CA ILE A 499 -24.03 -2.27 12.00
C ILE A 499 -23.04 -1.44 11.15
N TYR A 500 -23.43 -0.23 10.76
CA TYR A 500 -22.54 0.69 10.03
C TYR A 500 -21.22 0.93 10.79
N TYR A 501 -21.28 1.37 12.05
CA TYR A 501 -20.07 1.65 12.82
C TYR A 501 -19.22 0.40 13.05
N LEU A 502 -19.85 -0.74 13.31
CA LEU A 502 -19.15 -2.01 13.49
C LEU A 502 -18.40 -2.43 12.20
N THR A 503 -19.10 -2.40 11.06
CA THR A 503 -18.49 -2.80 9.77
C THR A 503 -17.41 -1.82 9.33
N ARG A 504 -17.65 -0.52 9.51
CA ARG A 504 -16.65 0.53 9.21
C ARG A 504 -15.43 0.43 10.12
N GLY A 505 -15.65 0.16 11.40
CA GLY A 505 -14.59 -0.10 12.39
C GLY A 505 -13.78 -1.34 12.03
N MET A 506 -14.43 -2.42 11.62
CA MET A 506 -13.78 -3.65 11.15
C MET A 506 -12.89 -3.38 9.92
N PHE A 507 -13.37 -2.65 8.90
CA PHE A 507 -12.55 -2.30 7.76
C PHE A 507 -11.32 -1.46 8.15
N ASN A 508 -11.51 -0.47 9.03
CA ASN A 508 -10.40 0.35 9.51
C ASN A 508 -9.38 -0.48 10.31
N LEU A 509 -9.85 -1.38 11.18
CA LEU A 509 -8.99 -2.29 11.94
C LEU A 509 -8.18 -3.21 11.02
N LEU A 510 -8.85 -3.90 10.08
CA LEU A 510 -8.16 -4.83 9.18
C LEU A 510 -7.17 -4.13 8.26
N ARG A 511 -7.44 -2.90 7.85
CA ARG A 511 -6.54 -2.09 7.03
C ARG A 511 -5.36 -1.51 7.83
N SER A 512 -5.50 -1.33 9.14
CA SER A 512 -4.45 -0.74 9.98
C SER A 512 -3.26 -1.68 10.18
N ILE A 513 -3.48 -2.98 9.99
CA ILE A 513 -2.47 -4.03 10.14
C ILE A 513 -1.96 -4.43 8.75
N GLU A 514 -0.64 -4.46 8.57
CA GLU A 514 0.00 -4.87 7.32
C GLU A 514 -0.11 -6.36 7.05
N ALA A 515 -0.15 -6.75 5.76
CA ALA A 515 -0.36 -8.13 5.33
C ALA A 515 0.61 -9.14 5.96
N ILE A 516 1.86 -8.76 6.15
CA ILE A 516 2.89 -9.65 6.71
C ILE A 516 2.58 -10.08 8.15
N LEU A 517 1.90 -9.22 8.90
CA LEU A 517 1.46 -9.56 10.26
C LEU A 517 0.34 -10.61 10.21
N TYR A 518 -0.58 -10.52 9.27
CA TYR A 518 -1.60 -11.56 9.09
C TYR A 518 -1.01 -12.90 8.64
N VAL A 519 0.12 -12.88 7.90
CA VAL A 519 0.79 -14.13 7.49
C VAL A 519 1.11 -15.01 8.68
N ALA A 520 1.58 -14.45 9.81
CA ALA A 520 1.88 -15.22 10.99
C ALA A 520 0.64 -15.94 11.58
N ILE A 521 -0.51 -15.28 11.58
CA ILE A 521 -1.79 -15.85 12.02
C ILE A 521 -2.18 -17.03 11.12
N PHE A 522 -2.17 -16.82 9.81
CA PHE A 522 -2.55 -17.87 8.86
C PHE A 522 -1.52 -18.99 8.76
N PHE A 523 -0.22 -18.68 8.95
CA PHE A 523 0.82 -19.68 9.05
C PHE A 523 0.54 -20.70 10.17
N TYR A 524 0.15 -20.22 11.34
CA TYR A 524 -0.23 -21.07 12.45
C TYR A 524 -1.50 -21.86 12.18
N TRP A 525 -2.49 -21.22 11.52
CA TRP A 525 -3.76 -21.88 11.20
C TRP A 525 -3.62 -22.97 10.14
N VAL A 526 -3.16 -22.60 8.91
CA VAL A 526 -3.17 -23.50 7.73
C VAL A 526 -1.82 -24.12 7.42
N SER A 527 -0.77 -23.81 8.19
CA SER A 527 0.63 -24.17 7.95
C SER A 527 1.34 -23.28 6.95
N PHE A 528 2.67 -23.40 6.93
CA PHE A 528 3.56 -22.66 6.05
C PHE A 528 3.27 -22.93 4.57
N GLY A 529 3.23 -21.87 3.76
CA GLY A 529 3.06 -22.00 2.33
C GLY A 529 2.38 -20.78 1.68
N ASN A 530 2.30 -20.82 0.36
CA ASN A 530 1.71 -19.73 -0.44
C ASN A 530 0.25 -19.45 -0.09
N PHE A 531 -0.49 -20.47 0.36
CA PHE A 531 -1.89 -20.34 0.76
C PHE A 531 -2.07 -19.44 1.99
N ALA A 532 -1.18 -19.54 2.99
CA ALA A 532 -1.20 -18.65 4.16
C ALA A 532 -0.98 -17.18 3.75
N GLY A 533 -0.02 -16.92 2.86
CA GLY A 533 0.23 -15.59 2.31
C GLY A 533 -0.95 -15.05 1.50
N MET A 534 -1.59 -15.90 0.69
CA MET A 534 -2.80 -15.52 -0.06
C MET A 534 -3.95 -15.10 0.88
N LEU A 535 -4.18 -15.85 1.97
CA LEU A 535 -5.22 -15.51 2.94
C LEU A 535 -4.92 -14.20 3.66
N ALA A 536 -3.67 -13.96 4.03
CA ALA A 536 -3.23 -12.70 4.64
C ALA A 536 -3.48 -11.50 3.72
N LEU A 537 -3.09 -11.62 2.45
CA LEU A 537 -3.37 -10.60 1.43
C LEU A 537 -4.87 -10.43 1.17
N ALA A 538 -5.67 -11.52 1.24
CA ALA A 538 -7.12 -11.44 1.07
C ALA A 538 -7.79 -10.64 2.18
N VAL A 539 -7.34 -10.80 3.44
CA VAL A 539 -7.86 -10.03 4.59
C VAL A 539 -7.56 -8.54 4.46
N THR A 540 -6.32 -8.18 4.08
CA THR A 540 -5.97 -6.77 3.87
C THR A 540 -6.71 -6.17 2.68
N SER A 541 -6.86 -6.94 1.57
CA SER A 541 -7.65 -6.54 0.42
C SER A 541 -9.13 -6.35 0.77
N PHE A 542 -9.71 -7.24 1.57
CA PHE A 542 -11.07 -7.11 2.08
C PHE A 542 -11.27 -5.79 2.86
N GLY A 543 -10.36 -5.45 3.78
CA GLY A 543 -10.42 -4.21 4.54
C GLY A 543 -10.31 -2.95 3.67
N LEU A 544 -9.38 -2.96 2.70
CA LEU A 544 -9.15 -1.83 1.79
C LEU A 544 -10.31 -1.65 0.80
N ILE A 545 -10.67 -2.72 0.09
CA ILE A 545 -11.70 -2.70 -0.97
C ILE A 545 -13.07 -2.42 -0.36
N GLY A 546 -13.38 -3.02 0.81
CA GLY A 546 -14.64 -2.78 1.50
C GLY A 546 -14.83 -1.31 1.88
N LYS A 547 -13.76 -0.66 2.35
CA LYS A 547 -13.78 0.78 2.63
C LYS A 547 -14.01 1.58 1.34
N LEU A 548 -13.25 1.33 0.28
CA LEU A 548 -13.35 2.06 -0.99
C LEU A 548 -14.74 1.87 -1.64
N PHE A 549 -15.28 0.65 -1.63
CA PHE A 549 -16.61 0.39 -2.17
C PHE A 549 -17.69 1.10 -1.35
N SER A 550 -17.59 1.09 -0.02
CA SER A 550 -18.56 1.82 0.82
C SER A 550 -18.52 3.33 0.57
N GLU A 551 -17.34 3.91 0.38
CA GLU A 551 -17.18 5.33 0.02
C GLU A 551 -17.73 5.63 -1.39
N ALA A 552 -17.52 4.73 -2.35
CA ALA A 552 -18.11 4.87 -3.70
C ALA A 552 -19.65 4.82 -3.66
N ILE A 553 -20.24 3.95 -2.83
CA ILE A 553 -21.70 3.87 -2.64
C ILE A 553 -22.23 5.15 -1.95
N GLU A 554 -21.50 5.71 -0.99
CA GLU A 554 -21.88 6.95 -0.31
C GLU A 554 -21.84 8.17 -1.25
N ASN A 555 -20.93 8.19 -2.23
CA ASN A 555 -20.72 9.28 -3.18
C ASN A 555 -21.53 9.17 -4.47
N ILE A 556 -22.53 8.28 -4.54
CA ILE A 556 -23.44 8.20 -5.70
C ILE A 556 -24.21 9.51 -5.84
N ASP A 557 -24.29 10.03 -7.07
CA ASP A 557 -25.06 11.24 -7.41
C ASP A 557 -26.53 11.08 -6.92
N PRO A 558 -27.03 12.01 -6.10
CA PRO A 558 -28.40 11.98 -5.62
C PRO A 558 -29.46 12.19 -6.72
N GLY A 559 -29.12 12.83 -7.85
CA GLY A 559 -30.06 13.18 -8.91
C GLY A 559 -30.85 12.00 -9.47
N PRO A 560 -30.22 10.90 -9.93
CA PRO A 560 -30.95 9.70 -10.38
C PRO A 560 -31.80 9.06 -9.29
N LEU A 561 -31.34 9.12 -8.04
CA LEU A 561 -32.07 8.57 -6.89
C LEU A 561 -33.33 9.37 -6.58
N GLU A 562 -33.25 10.70 -6.62
CA GLU A 562 -34.37 11.62 -6.45
C GLU A 562 -35.38 11.48 -7.60
N ALA A 563 -34.91 11.36 -8.85
CA ALA A 563 -35.77 11.14 -10.01
C ALA A 563 -36.60 9.85 -9.88
N ILE A 564 -35.98 8.74 -9.46
CA ILE A 564 -36.67 7.47 -9.27
C ILE A 564 -37.63 7.55 -8.08
N THR A 565 -37.27 8.19 -6.98
CA THR A 565 -38.15 8.35 -5.82
C THR A 565 -39.36 9.25 -6.12
N ALA A 566 -39.17 10.27 -6.99
CA ALA A 566 -40.26 11.14 -7.44
C ALA A 566 -41.34 10.41 -8.27
N THR A 567 -41.01 9.27 -8.90
CA THR A 567 -41.96 8.41 -9.60
C THR A 567 -42.77 7.52 -8.66
N GLY A 568 -42.61 7.62 -7.33
CA GLY A 568 -43.27 6.78 -6.34
C GLY A 568 -42.63 5.41 -6.12
N ALA A 569 -41.44 5.18 -6.68
CA ALA A 569 -40.71 3.94 -6.44
C ALA A 569 -40.30 3.85 -4.96
N THR A 570 -40.68 2.74 -4.32
CA THR A 570 -40.19 2.42 -2.98
C THR A 570 -38.73 1.89 -3.08
N ARG A 571 -37.94 2.21 -2.09
CA ARG A 571 -36.54 1.77 -2.02
C ARG A 571 -36.41 0.26 -1.87
#